data_47e24bfe6dea8ee423081e088d606c7d
#
_entry.id   47e24bfe6dea8ee423081e088d606c7d
#
_cell.length_a   1.000
_cell.length_b   1.000
_cell.length_c   1.000
_cell.angle_alpha   90.00
_cell.angle_beta   90.00
_cell.angle_gamma   90.00
#
_symmetry.space_group_name_H-M   'P 1'
#
loop_
_entity.id
_entity.type
_entity.pdbx_description
1 polymer ?
#
loop_
_entity_poly.entity_id
_entity_poly.type
_entity_poly.pdbx_seq_one_letter_code
_entity_poly.pdbx_strand_id
1 'polypeptide(L)'
;MPVIRLPDGSERSFDHPVTVAEVAAGIGAGLARAALAGKVDGQLVDTSFRIDRDVNLAIVTDRDAEGVDLIRHSTAHLLAYAVKELFPDAQVTIGPVIEDGFYYDFSYKRPFTPEDLAAIEKRMAELARKDIPVSREEWDRDQAVAFFKSIGEHYKAELIAAIPAGQAISLYREGDFVDLCRGPHVPSTGKLKAFKLMKLAGAYWRGDSRNEMLQRIYGTAWANKDDLAAYLHRLEESEKRDHRRLGKQLNLFHLQEESPGMVFWHPHGWVLWQEIEQYMRRKFIDHGYLEVKTPTIMDHSLWEKSGHWENYRENMFVTASENRDYAVKPMNCPGHVQIFNNGLRSYRDLPMRLAEFGSCHRNEPSGALHGLMRVRAFTQDDAHIFCTEGQIQGEVSDFIKMLQGVYADFGFNDVLVKLSTRPDKRVGSDESWDKAEAGLAAALDQNGLKYDLQPGEGAFYGPKIEFTLKDSLGRLWQVGTIQLDFNLPVRLGAEFVDEDNTRKAPVMLHRAILGSMERFIGILIEHYAGNFPTWLAPVQAVVMNITDAQAEYAAEVTQALRKQGFRVVSDLRNEKITYKIREHSMQRVPFQIVVGDKERQEGKLAIRKRGGEDLGQMDLQAFVAKLQAGE
;
A
#
# COMPACT_ATOMS: atom_id res chain seq x y z
N MET A 1 9.53 -27.99 40.97
CA MET A 1 8.07 -27.77 40.90
C MET A 1 7.85 -26.44 40.20
N PRO A 2 7.46 -26.42 38.92
CA PRO A 2 7.29 -25.18 38.21
C PRO A 2 6.02 -24.44 38.67
N VAL A 3 6.13 -23.12 38.84
CA VAL A 3 5.02 -22.20 39.01
C VAL A 3 4.82 -21.44 37.70
N ILE A 4 3.63 -21.60 37.14
CA ILE A 4 3.27 -20.99 35.85
C ILE A 4 2.37 -19.79 36.09
N ARG A 5 2.83 -18.63 35.69
CA ARG A 5 2.07 -17.37 35.77
C ARG A 5 1.38 -17.11 34.44
N LEU A 6 0.04 -16.97 34.50
CA LEU A 6 -0.81 -16.72 33.33
C LEU A 6 -1.01 -15.21 33.09
N PRO A 7 -1.46 -14.78 31.89
CA PRO A 7 -1.64 -13.37 31.55
C PRO A 7 -2.66 -12.61 32.44
N ASP A 8 -3.61 -13.32 33.05
CA ASP A 8 -4.58 -12.77 34.00
C ASP A 8 -4.01 -12.56 35.42
N GLY A 9 -2.71 -12.88 35.62
CA GLY A 9 -2.02 -12.82 36.90
C GLY A 9 -2.23 -14.05 37.80
N SER A 10 -3.02 -15.03 37.40
CA SER A 10 -3.18 -16.26 38.16
C SER A 10 -1.93 -17.15 38.09
N GLU A 11 -1.65 -17.86 39.18
CA GLU A 11 -0.52 -18.81 39.28
C GLU A 11 -1.01 -20.25 39.43
N ARG A 12 -0.31 -21.15 38.74
CA ARG A 12 -0.55 -22.61 38.84
C ARG A 12 0.73 -23.33 39.17
N SER A 13 0.72 -24.08 40.26
CA SER A 13 1.87 -24.89 40.71
C SER A 13 1.66 -26.35 40.31
N PHE A 14 2.72 -26.97 39.84
CA PHE A 14 2.74 -28.39 39.46
C PHE A 14 3.85 -29.11 40.22
N ASP A 15 3.62 -30.36 40.58
CA ASP A 15 4.56 -31.20 41.32
C ASP A 15 5.60 -31.89 40.41
N HIS A 16 5.41 -31.80 39.10
CA HIS A 16 6.28 -32.35 38.06
C HIS A 16 6.40 -31.37 36.88
N PRO A 17 7.43 -31.51 36.01
CA PRO A 17 7.49 -30.78 34.77
C PRO A 17 6.28 -31.07 33.89
N VAL A 18 5.66 -29.99 33.34
CA VAL A 18 4.42 -30.09 32.56
C VAL A 18 4.62 -29.53 31.15
N THR A 19 3.79 -29.98 30.22
CA THR A 19 3.74 -29.44 28.87
C THR A 19 2.76 -28.24 28.78
N VAL A 20 2.94 -27.42 27.76
CA VAL A 20 1.97 -26.34 27.44
C VAL A 20 0.56 -26.91 27.25
N ALA A 21 0.43 -28.07 26.60
CA ALA A 21 -0.83 -28.79 26.41
C ALA A 21 -1.50 -29.17 27.73
N GLU A 22 -0.72 -29.73 28.69
CA GLU A 22 -1.22 -30.11 30.03
C GLU A 22 -1.69 -28.88 30.81
N VAL A 23 -0.98 -27.78 30.75
CA VAL A 23 -1.41 -26.49 31.35
C VAL A 23 -2.71 -26.02 30.73
N ALA A 24 -2.82 -26.00 29.39
CA ALA A 24 -4.05 -25.63 28.70
C ALA A 24 -5.23 -26.53 29.09
N ALA A 25 -5.02 -27.83 29.22
CA ALA A 25 -6.02 -28.80 29.68
C ALA A 25 -6.45 -28.56 31.15
N GLY A 26 -5.50 -28.21 32.01
CA GLY A 26 -5.76 -27.83 33.39
C GLY A 26 -6.55 -26.52 33.56
N ILE A 27 -6.48 -25.62 32.58
CA ILE A 27 -7.29 -24.38 32.56
C ILE A 27 -8.73 -24.70 32.10
N GLY A 28 -8.88 -25.49 31.04
CA GLY A 28 -10.19 -25.92 30.58
C GLY A 28 -10.17 -26.64 29.22
N ALA A 29 -11.12 -27.55 29.03
CA ALA A 29 -11.22 -28.38 27.82
C ALA A 29 -11.42 -27.57 26.52
N GLY A 30 -12.02 -26.38 26.61
CA GLY A 30 -12.17 -25.44 25.47
C GLY A 30 -10.81 -24.89 25.02
N LEU A 31 -10.01 -24.41 25.96
CA LEU A 31 -8.67 -23.89 25.71
C LEU A 31 -7.71 -24.96 25.21
N ALA A 32 -7.76 -26.17 25.81
CA ALA A 32 -6.97 -27.32 25.37
C ALA A 32 -7.22 -27.66 23.89
N ARG A 33 -8.48 -27.59 23.46
CA ARG A 33 -8.86 -27.81 22.05
C ARG A 33 -8.45 -26.66 21.13
N ALA A 34 -8.43 -25.43 21.63
CA ALA A 34 -8.07 -24.24 20.85
C ALA A 34 -6.55 -23.99 20.78
N ALA A 35 -5.78 -24.54 21.72
CA ALA A 35 -4.35 -24.33 21.81
C ALA A 35 -3.62 -24.77 20.54
N LEU A 36 -2.79 -23.88 20.01
CA LEU A 36 -1.92 -24.10 18.86
C LEU A 36 -0.44 -24.10 19.28
N ALA A 37 -0.07 -23.26 20.25
CA ALA A 37 1.27 -23.09 20.79
C ALA A 37 1.22 -22.50 22.20
N GLY A 38 2.38 -22.37 22.84
CA GLY A 38 2.59 -21.58 24.05
C GLY A 38 3.56 -20.43 23.82
N LYS A 39 3.42 -19.35 24.59
CA LYS A 39 4.40 -18.26 24.65
C LYS A 39 5.02 -18.25 26.04
N VAL A 40 6.20 -18.86 26.16
CA VAL A 40 6.95 -19.01 27.40
C VAL A 40 7.96 -17.88 27.51
N ASP A 41 7.83 -17.02 28.53
CA ASP A 41 8.68 -15.84 28.73
C ASP A 41 8.86 -14.99 27.45
N GLY A 42 7.78 -14.88 26.66
CA GLY A 42 7.76 -14.13 25.40
C GLY A 42 8.19 -14.93 24.16
N GLN A 43 8.69 -16.15 24.30
CA GLN A 43 9.13 -17.00 23.19
C GLN A 43 8.04 -18.02 22.80
N LEU A 44 7.72 -18.12 21.51
CA LEU A 44 6.79 -19.12 20.98
C LEU A 44 7.42 -20.53 21.02
N VAL A 45 6.63 -21.49 21.53
CA VAL A 45 7.02 -22.90 21.64
C VAL A 45 5.85 -23.83 21.29
N ASP A 46 6.14 -25.08 20.91
CA ASP A 46 5.13 -26.10 20.64
C ASP A 46 4.27 -26.40 21.86
N THR A 47 3.06 -26.92 21.65
CA THR A 47 2.21 -27.40 22.77
C THR A 47 2.84 -28.54 23.56
N SER A 48 3.76 -29.28 22.96
CA SER A 48 4.55 -30.36 23.57
C SER A 48 5.76 -29.88 24.37
N PHE A 49 6.07 -28.56 24.32
CA PHE A 49 7.22 -28.01 25.05
C PHE A 49 7.08 -28.26 26.55
N ARG A 50 8.13 -28.81 27.16
CA ARG A 50 8.16 -29.18 28.58
C ARG A 50 8.68 -28.01 29.43
N ILE A 51 7.92 -27.65 30.42
CA ILE A 51 8.21 -26.57 31.38
C ILE A 51 8.63 -27.22 32.70
N ASP A 52 9.86 -27.00 33.11
CA ASP A 52 10.49 -27.56 34.33
C ASP A 52 10.90 -26.50 35.37
N ARG A 53 10.66 -25.22 35.07
CA ARG A 53 10.99 -24.06 35.91
C ARG A 53 9.83 -23.07 35.95
N ASP A 54 9.94 -22.06 36.83
CA ASP A 54 8.98 -20.98 36.91
C ASP A 54 9.05 -20.12 35.63
N VAL A 55 7.88 -19.86 35.01
CA VAL A 55 7.76 -19.10 33.76
C VAL A 55 6.45 -18.33 33.70
N ASN A 56 6.44 -17.30 32.84
CA ASN A 56 5.22 -16.71 32.33
C ASN A 56 4.76 -17.47 31.08
N LEU A 57 3.50 -17.89 31.04
CA LEU A 57 2.95 -18.67 29.93
C LEU A 57 1.65 -18.04 29.42
N ALA A 58 1.58 -17.71 28.14
CA ALA A 58 0.34 -17.46 27.42
C ALA A 58 0.05 -18.62 26.45
N ILE A 59 -1.20 -19.10 26.43
CA ILE A 59 -1.65 -20.10 25.45
C ILE A 59 -2.06 -19.36 24.18
N VAL A 60 -1.43 -19.70 23.05
CA VAL A 60 -1.70 -19.13 21.74
C VAL A 60 -2.76 -19.97 21.02
N THR A 61 -3.77 -19.26 20.49
CA THR A 61 -4.92 -19.87 19.79
C THR A 61 -5.06 -19.29 18.38
N ASP A 62 -6.04 -19.77 17.63
CA ASP A 62 -6.39 -19.26 16.29
C ASP A 62 -6.98 -17.83 16.28
N ARG A 63 -7.23 -17.23 17.46
CA ARG A 63 -7.69 -15.85 17.62
C ARG A 63 -6.54 -14.85 17.72
N ASP A 64 -5.34 -15.35 17.98
CA ASP A 64 -4.14 -14.55 18.12
C ASP A 64 -3.45 -14.41 16.76
N ALA A 65 -2.87 -13.25 16.47
CA ALA A 65 -2.13 -13.03 15.21
C ALA A 65 -1.01 -14.05 15.02
N GLU A 66 -0.25 -14.32 16.08
CA GLU A 66 0.82 -15.33 16.12
C GLU A 66 0.27 -16.75 15.86
N GLY A 67 -0.97 -17.03 16.27
CA GLY A 67 -1.65 -18.30 16.00
C GLY A 67 -2.03 -18.46 14.53
N VAL A 68 -2.45 -17.39 13.88
CA VAL A 68 -2.72 -17.39 12.42
C VAL A 68 -1.42 -17.60 11.63
N ASP A 69 -0.33 -16.96 12.03
CA ASP A 69 0.98 -17.17 11.39
C ASP A 69 1.50 -18.60 11.60
N LEU A 70 1.23 -19.19 12.74
CA LEU A 70 1.53 -20.59 13.01
C LEU A 70 0.73 -21.55 12.11
N ILE A 71 -0.55 -21.25 11.87
CA ILE A 71 -1.40 -21.98 10.90
C ILE A 71 -0.80 -21.87 9.50
N ARG A 72 -0.38 -20.66 9.07
CA ARG A 72 0.28 -20.43 7.76
C ARG A 72 1.55 -21.26 7.64
N HIS A 73 2.41 -21.19 8.65
CA HIS A 73 3.67 -21.92 8.69
C HIS A 73 3.46 -23.45 8.60
N SER A 74 2.56 -23.97 9.40
CA SER A 74 2.26 -25.41 9.38
C SER A 74 1.56 -25.85 8.09
N THR A 75 0.77 -24.94 7.46
CA THR A 75 0.16 -25.23 6.16
C THR A 75 1.22 -25.28 5.04
N ALA A 76 2.32 -24.53 5.14
CA ALA A 76 3.44 -24.65 4.21
C ALA A 76 4.08 -26.06 4.29
N HIS A 77 4.22 -26.64 5.49
CA HIS A 77 4.69 -28.02 5.66
C HIS A 77 3.67 -29.05 5.12
N LEU A 78 2.38 -28.83 5.36
CA LEU A 78 1.31 -29.66 4.79
C LEU A 78 1.34 -29.64 3.24
N LEU A 79 1.65 -28.50 2.63
CA LEU A 79 1.87 -28.39 1.19
C LEU A 79 3.06 -29.23 0.75
N ALA A 80 4.19 -29.13 1.44
CA ALA A 80 5.39 -29.91 1.13
C ALA A 80 5.12 -31.43 1.26
N TYR A 81 4.41 -31.84 2.30
CA TYR A 81 3.98 -33.21 2.49
C TYR A 81 3.12 -33.71 1.31
N ALA A 82 2.08 -32.96 0.94
CA ALA A 82 1.21 -33.33 -0.19
C ALA A 82 1.98 -33.41 -1.52
N VAL A 83 2.91 -32.50 -1.77
CA VAL A 83 3.77 -32.53 -2.96
C VAL A 83 4.65 -33.78 -2.95
N LYS A 84 5.27 -34.15 -1.84
CA LYS A 84 6.11 -35.35 -1.74
C LYS A 84 5.34 -36.63 -2.00
N GLU A 85 4.09 -36.73 -1.54
CA GLU A 85 3.27 -37.91 -1.81
C GLU A 85 2.84 -38.03 -3.27
N LEU A 86 2.52 -36.91 -3.93
CA LEU A 86 2.07 -36.91 -5.32
C LEU A 86 3.24 -36.88 -6.34
N PHE A 87 4.33 -36.26 -5.96
CA PHE A 87 5.53 -36.07 -6.78
C PHE A 87 6.79 -36.43 -6.01
N PRO A 88 7.06 -37.72 -5.78
CA PRO A 88 8.16 -38.18 -4.92
C PRO A 88 9.55 -37.66 -5.35
N ASP A 89 9.75 -37.42 -6.66
CA ASP A 89 11.00 -36.89 -7.21
C ASP A 89 11.18 -35.37 -6.96
N ALA A 90 10.14 -34.64 -6.55
CA ALA A 90 10.27 -33.22 -6.25
C ALA A 90 11.07 -33.04 -4.95
N GLN A 91 12.09 -32.17 -4.98
CA GLN A 91 12.87 -31.84 -3.80
C GLN A 91 12.26 -30.61 -3.09
N VAL A 92 12.16 -30.68 -1.78
CA VAL A 92 11.67 -29.59 -0.93
C VAL A 92 12.82 -28.68 -0.51
N THR A 93 12.59 -27.38 -0.48
CA THR A 93 13.62 -26.40 -0.09
C THR A 93 13.22 -25.61 1.15
N ILE A 94 12.56 -24.46 1.00
CA ILE A 94 12.11 -23.59 2.09
C ILE A 94 10.66 -23.15 1.90
N GLY A 95 9.96 -22.96 3.03
CA GLY A 95 8.54 -22.56 3.06
C GLY A 95 8.24 -21.51 4.13
N PRO A 96 8.66 -20.23 3.96
CA PRO A 96 8.39 -19.19 4.94
C PRO A 96 6.94 -18.67 4.88
N VAL A 97 6.51 -18.10 6.00
CA VAL A 97 5.31 -17.28 6.10
C VAL A 97 5.57 -15.93 5.44
N ILE A 98 4.56 -15.39 4.77
CA ILE A 98 4.51 -14.05 4.22
C ILE A 98 3.21 -13.37 4.68
N GLU A 99 3.06 -12.08 4.40
CA GLU A 99 1.82 -11.35 4.68
C GLU A 99 0.63 -12.08 4.05
N ASP A 100 -0.40 -12.36 4.84
CA ASP A 100 -1.63 -13.07 4.47
C ASP A 100 -1.44 -14.46 3.84
N GLY A 101 -0.26 -15.09 3.99
CA GLY A 101 -0.06 -16.40 3.39
C GLY A 101 1.30 -17.04 3.66
N PHE A 102 1.68 -17.91 2.75
CA PHE A 102 2.96 -18.64 2.76
C PHE A 102 3.35 -18.99 1.33
N TYR A 103 4.58 -19.41 1.14
CA TYR A 103 4.97 -20.14 -0.07
C TYR A 103 5.85 -21.34 0.29
N TYR A 104 6.06 -22.22 -0.67
CA TYR A 104 7.07 -23.26 -0.60
C TYR A 104 7.77 -23.42 -1.94
N ASP A 105 9.10 -23.56 -1.92
CA ASP A 105 9.93 -23.70 -3.11
C ASP A 105 10.29 -25.16 -3.35
N PHE A 106 10.19 -25.59 -4.61
CA PHE A 106 10.46 -26.95 -5.02
C PHE A 106 11.41 -26.98 -6.23
N SER A 107 12.38 -27.91 -6.23
CA SER A 107 13.08 -28.30 -7.45
C SER A 107 12.40 -29.53 -8.03
N TYR A 108 11.94 -29.44 -9.28
CA TYR A 108 11.25 -30.55 -9.95
C TYR A 108 11.52 -30.52 -11.46
N LYS A 109 11.62 -31.70 -12.07
CA LYS A 109 12.02 -31.93 -13.47
C LYS A 109 11.10 -31.31 -14.54
N ARG A 110 9.87 -30.97 -14.20
CA ARG A 110 8.92 -30.27 -15.07
C ARG A 110 8.20 -29.17 -14.32
N PRO A 111 7.66 -28.13 -15.01
CA PRO A 111 6.80 -27.15 -14.36
C PRO A 111 5.54 -27.78 -13.77
N PHE A 112 5.14 -27.31 -12.59
CA PHE A 112 3.81 -27.56 -12.07
C PHE A 112 2.77 -26.83 -12.89
N THR A 113 1.59 -27.43 -13.02
CA THR A 113 0.44 -26.86 -13.76
C THR A 113 -0.69 -26.46 -12.80
N PRO A 114 -1.68 -25.69 -13.27
CA PRO A 114 -2.88 -25.41 -12.47
C PRO A 114 -3.62 -26.69 -12.00
N GLU A 115 -3.60 -27.74 -12.84
CA GLU A 115 -4.19 -29.05 -12.50
C GLU A 115 -3.41 -29.73 -11.38
N ASP A 116 -2.08 -29.62 -11.38
CA ASP A 116 -1.25 -30.11 -10.27
C ASP A 116 -1.60 -29.38 -8.96
N LEU A 117 -1.78 -28.04 -9.01
CA LEU A 117 -2.20 -27.27 -7.83
C LEU A 117 -3.53 -27.78 -7.26
N ALA A 118 -4.50 -28.05 -8.11
CA ALA A 118 -5.79 -28.58 -7.68
C ALA A 118 -5.65 -29.98 -7.04
N ALA A 119 -4.80 -30.85 -7.60
CA ALA A 119 -4.51 -32.16 -7.05
C ALA A 119 -3.79 -32.07 -5.69
N ILE A 120 -2.80 -31.18 -5.58
CA ILE A 120 -2.05 -30.92 -4.35
C ILE A 120 -3.00 -30.38 -3.26
N GLU A 121 -3.83 -29.38 -3.55
CA GLU A 121 -4.77 -28.79 -2.60
C GLU A 121 -5.78 -29.85 -2.09
N LYS A 122 -6.28 -30.71 -2.99
CA LYS A 122 -7.13 -31.84 -2.60
C LYS A 122 -6.39 -32.78 -1.65
N ARG A 123 -5.13 -33.13 -1.94
CA ARG A 123 -4.34 -33.99 -1.09
C ARG A 123 -4.04 -33.38 0.28
N MET A 124 -3.73 -32.08 0.33
CA MET A 124 -3.60 -31.34 1.58
C MET A 124 -4.87 -31.44 2.44
N ALA A 125 -6.05 -31.28 1.83
CA ALA A 125 -7.33 -31.41 2.53
C ALA A 125 -7.58 -32.84 3.05
N GLU A 126 -7.09 -33.87 2.36
CA GLU A 126 -7.15 -35.27 2.84
C GLU A 126 -6.21 -35.50 4.02
N LEU A 127 -4.98 -34.98 3.98
CA LEU A 127 -4.00 -35.04 5.05
C LEU A 127 -4.47 -34.31 6.32
N ALA A 128 -5.04 -33.11 6.13
CA ALA A 128 -5.63 -32.34 7.23
C ALA A 128 -6.76 -33.12 7.94
N ARG A 129 -7.62 -33.80 7.18
CA ARG A 129 -8.70 -34.61 7.76
C ARG A 129 -8.22 -35.86 8.53
N LYS A 130 -7.01 -36.34 8.24
CA LYS A 130 -6.42 -37.47 8.98
C LYS A 130 -5.99 -37.10 10.38
N ASP A 131 -5.91 -35.81 10.71
CA ASP A 131 -5.51 -35.25 12.01
C ASP A 131 -4.18 -35.84 12.52
N ILE A 132 -3.17 -35.86 11.65
CA ILE A 132 -1.86 -36.45 11.90
C ILE A 132 -1.13 -35.62 12.97
N PRO A 133 -0.63 -36.22 14.05
CA PRO A 133 0.16 -35.52 15.05
C PRO A 133 1.43 -34.94 14.45
N VAL A 134 1.79 -33.73 14.89
CA VAL A 134 3.05 -33.04 14.54
C VAL A 134 3.98 -33.16 15.75
N SER A 135 5.17 -33.71 15.53
CA SER A 135 6.17 -33.86 16.59
C SER A 135 7.49 -33.22 16.22
N ARG A 136 8.09 -32.52 17.19
CA ARG A 136 9.41 -31.91 17.09
C ARG A 136 10.46 -32.92 17.56
N GLU A 137 11.51 -33.13 16.78
CA GLU A 137 12.64 -34.00 17.05
C GLU A 137 13.93 -33.18 16.98
N GLU A 138 14.88 -33.44 17.88
CA GLU A 138 16.24 -32.87 17.78
C GLU A 138 17.20 -33.96 17.36
N TRP A 139 17.93 -33.72 16.29
CA TRP A 139 18.84 -34.67 15.69
C TRP A 139 20.28 -34.16 15.69
N ASP A 140 21.22 -35.12 15.72
CA ASP A 140 22.60 -34.81 15.40
C ASP A 140 22.71 -34.35 13.95
N ARG A 141 23.62 -33.38 13.70
CA ARG A 141 23.82 -32.79 12.38
C ARG A 141 24.17 -33.81 11.31
N ASP A 142 25.13 -34.68 11.59
CA ASP A 142 25.62 -35.63 10.60
C ASP A 142 24.55 -36.70 10.31
N GLN A 143 23.80 -37.11 11.33
CA GLN A 143 22.63 -37.98 11.16
C GLN A 143 21.54 -37.34 10.32
N ALA A 144 21.22 -36.06 10.55
CA ALA A 144 20.22 -35.32 9.77
C ALA A 144 20.66 -35.18 8.32
N VAL A 145 21.92 -34.77 8.05
CA VAL A 145 22.48 -34.68 6.70
C VAL A 145 22.43 -36.03 5.96
N ALA A 146 22.85 -37.12 6.65
CA ALA A 146 22.82 -38.46 6.07
C ALA A 146 21.40 -38.92 5.73
N PHE A 147 20.43 -38.63 6.63
CA PHE A 147 19.02 -38.97 6.41
C PHE A 147 18.47 -38.24 5.17
N PHE A 148 18.59 -36.91 5.09
CA PHE A 148 18.06 -36.16 3.95
C PHE A 148 18.73 -36.55 2.62
N LYS A 149 20.02 -36.85 2.61
CA LYS A 149 20.71 -37.43 1.45
C LYS A 149 20.13 -38.79 1.06
N SER A 150 19.81 -39.64 2.02
CA SER A 150 19.31 -41.00 1.76
C SER A 150 17.91 -41.00 1.12
N ILE A 151 17.10 -39.99 1.41
CA ILE A 151 15.76 -39.78 0.81
C ILE A 151 15.76 -38.87 -0.42
N GLY A 152 16.94 -38.44 -0.92
CA GLY A 152 17.09 -37.63 -2.10
C GLY A 152 16.87 -36.12 -1.91
N GLU A 153 16.74 -35.63 -0.67
CA GLU A 153 16.50 -34.22 -0.34
C GLU A 153 17.83 -33.45 -0.21
N HIS A 154 18.49 -33.21 -1.32
CA HIS A 154 19.82 -32.61 -1.35
C HIS A 154 19.85 -31.18 -0.83
N TYR A 155 18.82 -30.37 -1.12
CA TYR A 155 18.70 -28.99 -0.65
C TYR A 155 18.58 -28.93 0.88
N LYS A 156 17.81 -29.85 1.51
CA LYS A 156 17.72 -29.93 2.98
C LYS A 156 19.07 -30.31 3.58
N ALA A 157 19.77 -31.27 3.02
CA ALA A 157 21.12 -31.64 3.46
C ALA A 157 22.11 -30.45 3.36
N GLU A 158 22.06 -29.66 2.29
CA GLU A 158 22.87 -28.44 2.10
C GLU A 158 22.52 -27.38 3.16
N LEU A 159 21.23 -27.14 3.40
CA LEU A 159 20.77 -26.18 4.42
C LEU A 159 21.28 -26.57 5.81
N ILE A 160 21.15 -27.85 6.20
CA ILE A 160 21.63 -28.34 7.49
C ILE A 160 23.14 -28.17 7.62
N ALA A 161 23.90 -28.49 6.58
CA ALA A 161 25.35 -28.34 6.57
C ALA A 161 25.80 -26.88 6.74
N ALA A 162 25.00 -25.91 6.29
CA ALA A 162 25.27 -24.49 6.39
C ALA A 162 24.89 -23.87 7.75
N ILE A 163 24.15 -24.58 8.63
CA ILE A 163 23.81 -24.08 9.98
C ILE A 163 25.09 -23.99 10.82
N PRO A 164 25.35 -22.89 11.55
CA PRO A 164 26.56 -22.74 12.38
C PRO A 164 26.72 -23.87 13.41
N ALA A 165 27.98 -24.22 13.71
CA ALA A 165 28.28 -25.23 14.72
C ALA A 165 27.73 -24.82 16.10
N GLY A 166 27.19 -25.79 16.84
CA GLY A 166 26.60 -25.58 18.17
C GLY A 166 25.12 -25.19 18.18
N GLN A 167 24.51 -24.96 17.01
CA GLN A 167 23.05 -24.81 16.91
C GLN A 167 22.38 -26.19 16.82
N ALA A 168 21.29 -26.38 17.58
CA ALA A 168 20.47 -27.59 17.51
C ALA A 168 19.79 -27.73 16.14
N ILE A 169 19.75 -28.96 15.62
CA ILE A 169 19.03 -29.27 14.39
C ILE A 169 17.66 -29.82 14.80
N SER A 170 16.62 -29.02 14.60
CA SER A 170 15.25 -29.44 14.85
C SER A 170 14.57 -29.86 13.55
N LEU A 171 13.90 -30.99 13.62
CA LEU A 171 13.09 -31.56 12.58
C LEU A 171 11.64 -31.68 13.06
N TYR A 172 10.71 -31.57 12.14
CA TYR A 172 9.29 -31.80 12.41
C TYR A 172 8.79 -32.96 11.59
N ARG A 173 8.11 -33.89 12.27
CA ARG A 173 7.54 -35.08 11.67
C ARG A 173 6.02 -34.97 11.64
N GLU A 174 5.45 -35.26 10.47
CA GLU A 174 4.01 -35.35 10.18
C GLU A 174 3.75 -36.69 9.48
N GLY A 175 3.49 -37.78 10.26
CA GLY A 175 3.41 -39.14 9.72
C GLY A 175 4.75 -39.57 9.10
N ASP A 176 4.74 -39.88 7.80
CA ASP A 176 5.95 -40.28 7.06
C ASP A 176 6.80 -39.12 6.56
N PHE A 177 6.26 -37.89 6.59
CA PHE A 177 6.97 -36.69 6.15
C PHE A 177 7.80 -36.10 7.29
N VAL A 178 9.05 -35.79 6.99
CA VAL A 178 9.99 -35.13 7.91
C VAL A 178 10.60 -33.90 7.23
N ASP A 179 10.55 -32.75 7.90
CA ASP A 179 11.11 -31.52 7.38
C ASP A 179 12.04 -30.82 8.38
N LEU A 180 13.04 -30.09 7.85
CA LEU A 180 13.91 -29.22 8.63
C LEU A 180 13.16 -27.93 8.97
N CYS A 181 12.95 -27.67 10.24
CA CYS A 181 12.30 -26.43 10.69
C CYS A 181 12.68 -26.06 12.12
N ARG A 182 12.68 -24.76 12.40
CA ARG A 182 12.88 -24.23 13.75
C ARG A 182 11.61 -24.30 14.59
N GLY A 183 10.45 -24.35 13.95
CA GLY A 183 9.15 -24.30 14.59
C GLY A 183 8.79 -22.95 15.22
N PRO A 184 7.78 -22.92 16.10
CA PRO A 184 6.88 -24.03 16.41
C PRO A 184 5.88 -24.38 15.30
N HIS A 185 5.14 -25.48 15.49
CA HIS A 185 4.05 -25.91 14.61
C HIS A 185 2.78 -26.21 15.40
N VAL A 186 1.64 -26.25 14.69
CA VAL A 186 0.37 -26.71 15.27
C VAL A 186 0.50 -28.18 15.75
N PRO A 187 -0.27 -28.58 16.78
CA PRO A 187 -0.13 -29.93 17.36
C PRO A 187 -0.55 -31.08 16.44
N SER A 188 -1.38 -30.83 15.43
CA SER A 188 -1.77 -31.81 14.42
C SER A 188 -2.27 -31.16 13.15
N THR A 189 -2.23 -31.90 12.03
CA THR A 189 -2.74 -31.42 10.73
C THR A 189 -4.23 -31.07 10.74
N GLY A 190 -5.00 -31.66 11.68
CA GLY A 190 -6.42 -31.37 11.87
C GLY A 190 -6.74 -29.93 12.30
N LYS A 191 -5.73 -29.15 12.72
CA LYS A 191 -5.86 -27.71 12.98
C LYS A 191 -5.88 -26.88 11.69
N LEU A 192 -5.41 -27.42 10.58
CA LEU A 192 -5.27 -26.74 9.29
C LEU A 192 -6.53 -26.93 8.44
N LYS A 193 -7.57 -26.09 8.66
CA LYS A 193 -8.93 -26.30 8.12
C LYS A 193 -9.29 -25.40 6.96
N ALA A 194 -8.61 -24.27 6.82
CA ALA A 194 -8.98 -23.19 5.89
C ALA A 194 -7.73 -22.69 5.16
N PHE A 195 -7.47 -23.24 3.99
CA PHE A 195 -6.35 -22.86 3.14
C PHE A 195 -6.72 -22.90 1.67
N LYS A 196 -5.93 -22.22 0.83
CA LYS A 196 -6.06 -22.18 -0.61
C LYS A 196 -4.69 -22.05 -1.25
N LEU A 197 -4.40 -22.85 -2.28
CA LEU A 197 -3.25 -22.62 -3.15
C LEU A 197 -3.59 -21.54 -4.18
N MET A 198 -2.71 -20.55 -4.34
CA MET A 198 -3.02 -19.33 -5.06
C MET A 198 -2.41 -19.27 -6.46
N LYS A 199 -1.09 -19.41 -6.56
CA LYS A 199 -0.36 -19.26 -7.84
C LYS A 199 0.99 -19.95 -7.85
N LEU A 200 1.51 -20.13 -9.06
CA LEU A 200 2.87 -20.59 -9.34
C LEU A 200 3.76 -19.41 -9.75
N ALA A 201 5.02 -19.47 -9.34
CA ALA A 201 6.05 -18.54 -9.81
C ALA A 201 7.41 -19.25 -9.87
N GLY A 202 8.38 -18.66 -10.60
CA GLY A 202 9.78 -19.04 -10.52
C GLY A 202 10.50 -18.28 -9.41
N ALA A 203 11.49 -18.91 -8.77
CA ALA A 203 12.38 -18.25 -7.82
C ALA A 203 13.77 -18.87 -7.90
N TYR A 204 14.83 -18.06 -7.96
CA TYR A 204 16.18 -18.58 -7.94
C TYR A 204 16.58 -19.04 -6.54
N TRP A 205 17.24 -20.18 -6.46
CA TRP A 205 17.78 -20.69 -5.20
C TRP A 205 18.67 -19.65 -4.51
N ARG A 206 18.37 -19.36 -3.24
CA ARG A 206 19.02 -18.31 -2.43
C ARG A 206 18.95 -16.90 -3.03
N GLY A 207 17.99 -16.64 -3.93
CA GLY A 207 17.82 -15.34 -4.56
C GLY A 207 18.90 -14.94 -5.57
N ASP A 208 19.81 -15.84 -5.93
CA ASP A 208 20.89 -15.59 -6.90
C ASP A 208 20.48 -16.13 -8.27
N SER A 209 20.40 -15.25 -9.27
CA SER A 209 20.02 -15.61 -10.65
C SER A 209 20.98 -16.57 -11.36
N ARG A 210 22.15 -16.82 -10.78
CA ARG A 210 23.11 -17.82 -11.28
C ARG A 210 22.80 -19.24 -10.83
N ASN A 211 21.96 -19.39 -9.80
CA ASN A 211 21.54 -20.67 -9.26
C ASN A 211 20.32 -21.22 -10.03
N GLU A 212 19.97 -22.48 -9.71
CA GLU A 212 18.79 -23.13 -10.28
C GLU A 212 17.51 -22.35 -10.01
N MET A 213 16.65 -22.28 -11.03
CA MET A 213 15.31 -21.72 -10.89
C MET A 213 14.37 -22.78 -10.31
N LEU A 214 13.93 -22.55 -9.09
CA LEU A 214 12.95 -23.34 -8.36
C LEU A 214 11.52 -22.94 -8.75
N GLN A 215 10.59 -23.81 -8.43
CA GLN A 215 9.16 -23.57 -8.61
C GLN A 215 8.55 -23.22 -7.27
N ARG A 216 7.99 -22.03 -7.18
CA ARG A 216 7.35 -21.49 -5.98
C ARG A 216 5.85 -21.65 -6.06
N ILE A 217 5.27 -22.35 -5.08
CA ILE A 217 3.83 -22.45 -4.89
C ILE A 217 3.42 -21.50 -3.77
N TYR A 218 2.58 -20.52 -4.08
CA TYR A 218 1.99 -19.62 -3.10
C TYR A 218 0.68 -20.19 -2.57
N GLY A 219 0.46 -20.04 -1.27
CA GLY A 219 -0.79 -20.37 -0.61
C GLY A 219 -1.18 -19.36 0.46
N THR A 220 -2.41 -19.46 0.92
CA THR A 220 -2.93 -18.71 2.06
C THR A 220 -3.61 -19.66 3.04
N ALA A 221 -3.56 -19.33 4.34
CA ALA A 221 -4.25 -20.10 5.37
C ALA A 221 -4.77 -19.18 6.48
N TRP A 222 -5.93 -19.54 7.03
CA TRP A 222 -6.70 -18.73 7.95
C TRP A 222 -7.25 -19.57 9.10
N ALA A 223 -7.66 -18.92 10.19
CA ALA A 223 -8.21 -19.59 11.37
C ALA A 223 -9.45 -20.44 11.05
N ASN A 224 -10.29 -19.95 10.16
CA ASN A 224 -11.55 -20.60 9.75
C ASN A 224 -11.90 -20.32 8.29
N LYS A 225 -12.96 -20.97 7.79
CA LYS A 225 -13.41 -20.84 6.39
C LYS A 225 -14.01 -19.48 6.07
N ASP A 226 -14.59 -18.80 7.05
CA ASP A 226 -15.22 -17.49 6.84
C ASP A 226 -14.15 -16.43 6.63
N ASP A 227 -13.06 -16.47 7.39
CA ASP A 227 -11.91 -15.58 7.21
C ASP A 227 -11.23 -15.83 5.84
N LEU A 228 -11.06 -17.09 5.44
CA LEU A 228 -10.55 -17.44 4.12
C LEU A 228 -11.47 -16.91 3.01
N ALA A 229 -12.79 -17.10 3.14
CA ALA A 229 -13.76 -16.60 2.16
C ALA A 229 -13.74 -15.07 2.07
N ALA A 230 -13.67 -14.38 3.20
CA ALA A 230 -13.53 -12.92 3.26
C ALA A 230 -12.25 -12.43 2.58
N TYR A 231 -11.13 -13.12 2.80
CA TYR A 231 -9.86 -12.82 2.13
C TYR A 231 -9.94 -13.01 0.61
N LEU A 232 -10.47 -14.14 0.16
CA LEU A 232 -10.60 -14.43 -1.27
C LEU A 232 -11.55 -13.44 -1.96
N HIS A 233 -12.65 -13.08 -1.30
CA HIS A 233 -13.56 -12.04 -1.79
C HIS A 233 -12.86 -10.67 -1.90
N ARG A 234 -12.06 -10.29 -0.89
CA ARG A 234 -11.28 -9.05 -0.91
C ARG A 234 -10.27 -9.03 -2.06
N LEU A 235 -9.62 -10.16 -2.36
CA LEU A 235 -8.72 -10.28 -3.51
C LEU A 235 -9.46 -10.13 -4.84
N GLU A 236 -10.60 -10.82 -5.00
CA GLU A 236 -11.43 -10.71 -6.20
C GLU A 236 -11.92 -9.28 -6.43
N GLU A 237 -12.39 -8.62 -5.37
CA GLU A 237 -12.80 -7.22 -5.44
C GLU A 237 -11.61 -6.29 -5.76
N SER A 238 -10.43 -6.56 -5.20
CA SER A 238 -9.22 -5.82 -5.53
C SER A 238 -8.84 -5.94 -7.01
N GLU A 239 -8.94 -7.13 -7.58
CA GLU A 239 -8.68 -7.37 -9.00
C GLU A 239 -9.71 -6.69 -9.91
N LYS A 240 -10.99 -6.72 -9.53
CA LYS A 240 -12.06 -6.00 -10.25
C LYS A 240 -11.85 -4.50 -10.27
N ARG A 241 -11.24 -3.95 -9.21
CA ARG A 241 -10.99 -2.50 -9.02
C ARG A 241 -9.62 -2.06 -9.51
N ASP A 242 -8.75 -2.97 -9.98
CA ASP A 242 -7.41 -2.64 -10.45
C ASP A 242 -7.43 -1.45 -11.41
N HIS A 243 -6.71 -0.38 -11.06
CA HIS A 243 -6.68 0.88 -11.81
C HIS A 243 -6.17 0.71 -13.25
N ARG A 244 -5.33 -0.29 -13.53
CA ARG A 244 -4.84 -0.61 -14.88
C ARG A 244 -5.96 -1.14 -15.77
N ARG A 245 -6.79 -2.02 -15.21
CA ARG A 245 -7.98 -2.57 -15.88
C ARG A 245 -9.05 -1.51 -16.09
N LEU A 246 -9.43 -0.81 -15.02
CA LEU A 246 -10.43 0.25 -15.07
C LEU A 246 -9.96 1.43 -15.91
N GLY A 247 -8.68 1.82 -15.82
CA GLY A 247 -8.08 2.87 -16.63
C GLY A 247 -8.21 2.60 -18.13
N LYS A 248 -7.96 1.36 -18.55
CA LYS A 248 -8.17 0.92 -19.94
C LYS A 248 -9.66 0.92 -20.31
N GLN A 249 -10.52 0.35 -19.45
CA GLN A 249 -11.97 0.25 -19.70
C GLN A 249 -12.62 1.64 -19.83
N LEU A 250 -12.24 2.60 -18.98
CA LEU A 250 -12.76 3.96 -18.93
C LEU A 250 -11.98 4.94 -19.83
N ASN A 251 -11.00 4.44 -20.59
CA ASN A 251 -10.15 5.23 -21.47
C ASN A 251 -9.47 6.42 -20.75
N LEU A 252 -8.83 6.15 -19.59
CA LEU A 252 -8.19 7.18 -18.77
C LEU A 252 -6.72 7.38 -19.11
N PHE A 253 -5.96 6.31 -19.30
CA PHE A 253 -4.52 6.35 -19.55
C PHE A 253 -4.00 5.02 -20.13
N HIS A 254 -2.76 5.04 -20.61
CA HIS A 254 -1.98 3.83 -20.89
C HIS A 254 -0.49 4.01 -20.57
N LEU A 255 0.21 2.90 -20.52
CA LEU A 255 1.68 2.80 -20.38
C LEU A 255 2.21 1.97 -21.55
N GLN A 256 3.40 2.32 -22.07
CA GLN A 256 4.02 1.61 -23.18
C GLN A 256 5.55 1.53 -23.03
N GLU A 257 6.18 0.70 -23.84
CA GLU A 257 7.61 0.34 -23.71
C GLU A 257 8.56 1.50 -24.04
N GLU A 258 8.16 2.42 -24.91
CA GLU A 258 8.99 3.56 -25.29
C GLU A 258 9.15 4.59 -24.16
N SER A 259 8.30 4.50 -23.12
CA SER A 259 8.32 5.39 -21.97
C SER A 259 8.00 4.63 -20.67
N PRO A 260 8.87 3.69 -20.25
CA PRO A 260 8.56 2.80 -19.14
C PRO A 260 8.43 3.56 -17.82
N GLY A 261 7.28 3.39 -17.17
CA GLY A 261 6.95 4.09 -15.93
C GLY A 261 6.56 5.55 -16.10
N MET A 262 6.20 5.99 -17.31
CA MET A 262 5.66 7.31 -17.61
C MET A 262 4.30 7.19 -18.27
N VAL A 263 3.34 8.02 -17.88
CA VAL A 263 1.92 7.83 -18.17
C VAL A 263 1.49 8.65 -19.37
N PHE A 264 0.78 8.02 -20.32
CA PHE A 264 0.07 8.69 -21.39
C PHE A 264 -1.39 8.91 -20.97
N TRP A 265 -1.76 10.14 -20.69
CA TRP A 265 -3.12 10.49 -20.26
C TRP A 265 -4.03 10.67 -21.46
N HIS A 266 -5.18 9.98 -21.44
CA HIS A 266 -6.24 10.15 -22.43
C HIS A 266 -7.16 11.32 -22.05
N PRO A 267 -8.06 11.78 -22.93
CA PRO A 267 -8.91 12.93 -22.64
C PRO A 267 -9.71 12.80 -21.34
N HIS A 268 -10.30 11.63 -21.04
CA HIS A 268 -11.05 11.42 -19.80
C HIS A 268 -10.13 11.43 -18.56
N GLY A 269 -8.97 10.81 -18.64
CA GLY A 269 -7.98 10.84 -17.57
C GLY A 269 -7.42 12.23 -17.34
N TRP A 270 -7.21 12.99 -18.44
CA TRP A 270 -6.72 14.35 -18.35
C TRP A 270 -7.75 15.31 -17.72
N VAL A 271 -9.04 15.12 -17.99
CA VAL A 271 -10.10 15.85 -17.28
C VAL A 271 -10.06 15.56 -15.78
N LEU A 272 -9.96 14.29 -15.40
CA LEU A 272 -9.83 13.91 -13.98
C LEU A 272 -8.63 14.58 -13.31
N TRP A 273 -7.49 14.61 -14.00
CA TRP A 273 -6.29 15.32 -13.57
C TRP A 273 -6.56 16.81 -13.34
N GLN A 274 -7.13 17.48 -14.32
CA GLN A 274 -7.40 18.93 -14.27
C GLN A 274 -8.37 19.29 -13.13
N GLU A 275 -9.40 18.50 -12.88
CA GLU A 275 -10.35 18.73 -11.78
C GLU A 275 -9.66 18.65 -10.41
N ILE A 276 -8.80 17.65 -10.21
CA ILE A 276 -8.02 17.51 -8.98
C ILE A 276 -7.03 18.67 -8.81
N GLU A 277 -6.32 19.01 -9.87
CA GLU A 277 -5.35 20.11 -9.88
C GLU A 277 -6.02 21.45 -9.57
N GLN A 278 -7.17 21.74 -10.18
CA GLN A 278 -7.95 22.97 -9.92
C GLN A 278 -8.52 22.98 -8.50
N TYR A 279 -8.98 21.83 -7.98
CA TYR A 279 -9.41 21.71 -6.61
C TYR A 279 -8.27 22.06 -5.65
N MET A 280 -7.09 21.51 -5.84
CA MET A 280 -5.92 21.80 -5.01
C MET A 280 -5.46 23.26 -5.13
N ARG A 281 -5.53 23.90 -6.32
CA ARG A 281 -5.24 25.33 -6.48
C ARG A 281 -6.14 26.21 -5.63
N ARG A 282 -7.44 25.89 -5.55
CA ARG A 282 -8.35 26.62 -4.64
C ARG A 282 -7.89 26.47 -3.19
N LYS A 283 -7.55 25.26 -2.75
CA LYS A 283 -7.01 25.02 -1.41
C LYS A 283 -5.70 25.78 -1.16
N PHE A 284 -4.81 25.88 -2.16
CA PHE A 284 -3.59 26.67 -2.04
C PHE A 284 -3.88 28.16 -1.83
N ILE A 285 -4.79 28.72 -2.61
CA ILE A 285 -5.20 30.13 -2.48
C ILE A 285 -5.83 30.39 -1.10
N ASP A 286 -6.77 29.53 -0.67
CA ASP A 286 -7.48 29.65 0.61
C ASP A 286 -6.52 29.61 1.81
N HIS A 287 -5.38 28.91 1.69
CA HIS A 287 -4.38 28.77 2.75
C HIS A 287 -3.13 29.64 2.53
N GLY A 288 -3.18 30.60 1.61
CA GLY A 288 -2.12 31.58 1.40
C GLY A 288 -0.83 31.03 0.79
N TYR A 289 -0.91 29.96 -0.02
CA TYR A 289 0.22 29.47 -0.80
C TYR A 289 0.38 30.26 -2.09
N LEU A 290 1.62 30.54 -2.45
CA LEU A 290 2.01 31.16 -3.71
C LEU A 290 2.44 30.05 -4.68
N GLU A 291 1.71 29.89 -5.78
CA GLU A 291 2.06 28.90 -6.81
C GLU A 291 3.26 29.40 -7.61
N VAL A 292 4.27 28.55 -7.77
CA VAL A 292 5.50 28.82 -8.50
C VAL A 292 5.78 27.72 -9.52
N LYS A 293 6.77 27.92 -10.40
CA LYS A 293 7.24 26.91 -11.35
C LYS A 293 8.76 26.92 -11.42
N THR A 294 9.38 25.76 -11.20
CA THR A 294 10.83 25.60 -11.29
C THR A 294 11.24 24.81 -12.53
N PRO A 295 12.47 25.01 -13.07
CA PRO A 295 12.95 24.25 -14.21
C PRO A 295 12.99 22.75 -13.95
N THR A 296 12.68 21.95 -14.97
CA THR A 296 12.72 20.49 -14.88
C THR A 296 14.14 19.94 -14.92
N ILE A 297 15.03 20.58 -15.67
CA ILE A 297 16.44 20.19 -15.84
C ILE A 297 17.29 21.29 -15.21
N MET A 298 18.20 20.90 -14.31
CA MET A 298 19.10 21.83 -13.60
C MET A 298 20.50 21.25 -13.55
N ASP A 299 21.51 22.16 -13.51
CA ASP A 299 22.93 21.81 -13.44
C ASP A 299 23.25 20.98 -12.18
N HIS A 300 24.17 20.03 -12.32
CA HIS A 300 24.54 19.08 -11.25
C HIS A 300 25.05 19.80 -9.98
N SER A 301 25.66 20.98 -10.12
CA SER A 301 26.21 21.73 -8.98
C SER A 301 25.15 22.12 -7.93
N LEU A 302 23.89 22.32 -8.35
CA LEU A 302 22.79 22.57 -7.42
C LEU A 302 22.48 21.32 -6.59
N TRP A 303 22.58 20.15 -7.20
CA TRP A 303 22.32 18.85 -6.56
C TRP A 303 23.47 18.46 -5.62
N GLU A 304 24.72 18.82 -5.93
CA GLU A 304 25.85 18.67 -5.03
C GLU A 304 25.70 19.55 -3.79
N LYS A 305 25.43 20.83 -3.96
CA LYS A 305 25.22 21.79 -2.85
C LYS A 305 24.10 21.32 -1.92
N SER A 306 23.00 20.84 -2.46
CA SER A 306 21.87 20.35 -1.68
C SER A 306 22.08 18.96 -1.05
N GLY A 307 23.14 18.22 -1.43
CA GLY A 307 23.43 16.87 -0.95
C GLY A 307 22.67 15.74 -1.67
N HIS A 308 21.82 16.07 -2.65
CA HIS A 308 21.10 15.05 -3.42
C HIS A 308 22.04 14.20 -4.27
N TRP A 309 23.11 14.78 -4.81
CA TRP A 309 24.07 14.07 -5.64
C TRP A 309 24.77 12.94 -4.90
N GLU A 310 25.14 13.13 -3.65
CA GLU A 310 25.81 12.12 -2.81
C GLU A 310 24.84 11.04 -2.28
N ASN A 311 23.62 11.45 -1.95
CA ASN A 311 22.67 10.58 -1.24
C ASN A 311 21.59 9.98 -2.13
N TYR A 312 21.40 10.48 -3.37
CA TYR A 312 20.25 10.13 -4.21
C TYR A 312 20.59 9.92 -5.69
N ARG A 313 21.87 9.96 -6.09
CA ARG A 313 22.30 9.92 -7.51
C ARG A 313 21.79 8.71 -8.29
N GLU A 314 21.76 7.53 -7.67
CA GLU A 314 21.31 6.29 -8.33
C GLU A 314 19.85 6.38 -8.80
N ASN A 315 19.07 7.22 -8.13
CA ASN A 315 17.66 7.45 -8.47
C ASN A 315 17.44 8.67 -9.38
N MET A 316 18.49 9.29 -9.92
CA MET A 316 18.38 10.48 -10.78
C MET A 316 18.59 10.14 -12.24
N PHE A 317 17.80 10.76 -13.12
CA PHE A 317 18.11 10.81 -14.55
C PHE A 317 19.12 11.91 -14.81
N VAL A 318 20.29 11.53 -15.34
CA VAL A 318 21.39 12.45 -15.63
C VAL A 318 21.55 12.56 -17.15
N THR A 319 21.82 13.76 -17.63
CA THR A 319 22.12 14.04 -19.04
C THR A 319 23.28 15.03 -19.13
N ALA A 320 23.94 15.08 -20.28
CA ALA A 320 25.02 16.01 -20.52
C ALA A 320 24.72 16.87 -21.76
N SER A 321 25.03 18.15 -21.69
CA SER A 321 24.96 19.10 -22.80
C SER A 321 26.03 20.17 -22.64
N GLU A 322 26.65 20.60 -23.76
CA GLU A 322 27.67 21.65 -23.76
C GLU A 322 28.80 21.48 -22.72
N ASN A 323 29.26 20.22 -22.56
CA ASN A 323 30.28 19.83 -21.57
C ASN A 323 29.88 20.07 -20.10
N ARG A 324 28.58 20.05 -19.80
CA ARG A 324 28.03 20.14 -18.44
C ARG A 324 27.11 18.98 -18.18
N ASP A 325 27.13 18.51 -16.93
CA ASP A 325 26.18 17.52 -16.45
C ASP A 325 24.95 18.20 -15.88
N TYR A 326 23.79 17.67 -16.22
CA TYR A 326 22.48 18.11 -15.74
C TYR A 326 21.74 16.93 -15.17
N ALA A 327 20.83 17.20 -14.24
CA ALA A 327 19.87 16.20 -13.80
C ALA A 327 18.45 16.68 -14.04
N VAL A 328 17.59 15.72 -14.42
CA VAL A 328 16.14 15.92 -14.37
C VAL A 328 15.74 15.89 -12.90
N LYS A 329 15.05 16.91 -12.42
CA LYS A 329 14.77 17.09 -10.99
C LYS A 329 14.04 15.88 -10.39
N PRO A 330 14.58 15.22 -9.35
CA PRO A 330 13.88 14.19 -8.59
C PRO A 330 12.99 14.76 -7.49
N MET A 331 13.19 16.03 -7.13
CA MET A 331 12.51 16.81 -6.08
C MET A 331 12.48 18.30 -6.46
N ASN A 332 11.56 19.06 -5.86
CA ASN A 332 11.41 20.49 -6.15
C ASN A 332 12.14 21.39 -5.15
N CYS A 333 12.53 20.86 -3.99
CA CYS A 333 13.06 21.63 -2.87
C CYS A 333 14.24 22.56 -3.22
N PRO A 334 15.30 22.14 -3.93
CA PRO A 334 16.40 23.07 -4.27
C PRO A 334 15.94 24.22 -5.16
N GLY A 335 14.97 23.96 -6.06
CA GLY A 335 14.40 25.00 -6.93
C GLY A 335 13.63 26.06 -6.14
N HIS A 336 12.83 25.67 -5.14
CA HIS A 336 12.11 26.60 -4.28
C HIS A 336 13.06 27.45 -3.43
N VAL A 337 14.16 26.87 -2.94
CA VAL A 337 15.20 27.65 -2.23
C VAL A 337 15.82 28.69 -3.15
N GLN A 338 16.04 28.40 -4.45
CA GLN A 338 16.54 29.42 -5.40
C GLN A 338 15.54 30.56 -5.60
N ILE A 339 14.21 30.30 -5.58
CA ILE A 339 13.19 31.35 -5.63
C ILE A 339 13.21 32.17 -4.34
N PHE A 340 13.35 31.52 -3.17
CA PHE A 340 13.48 32.23 -1.89
C PHE A 340 14.69 33.15 -1.88
N ASN A 341 15.83 32.69 -2.38
CA ASN A 341 17.10 33.42 -2.43
C ASN A 341 17.11 34.58 -3.47
N ASN A 342 16.12 34.62 -4.38
CA ASN A 342 16.04 35.66 -5.37
C ASN A 342 15.47 36.98 -4.78
N GLY A 343 16.18 37.57 -3.84
CA GLY A 343 15.86 38.81 -3.17
C GLY A 343 16.12 38.77 -1.66
N LEU A 344 16.25 39.96 -1.07
CA LEU A 344 16.38 40.09 0.37
C LEU A 344 15.05 39.79 1.05
N ARG A 345 15.05 38.88 2.03
CA ARG A 345 13.90 38.51 2.84
C ARG A 345 14.02 39.05 4.25
N SER A 346 12.90 39.38 4.86
CA SER A 346 12.84 39.78 6.26
C SER A 346 11.89 38.83 7.03
N TYR A 347 11.98 38.82 8.36
CA TYR A 347 11.09 38.05 9.21
C TYR A 347 9.58 38.34 8.95
N ARG A 348 9.28 39.54 8.40
CA ARG A 348 7.89 39.95 8.06
C ARG A 348 7.36 39.25 6.81
N ASP A 349 8.26 38.71 5.99
CA ASP A 349 7.90 37.92 4.80
C ASP A 349 7.60 36.45 5.15
N LEU A 350 7.85 36.06 6.41
CA LEU A 350 7.66 34.69 6.90
C LEU A 350 6.37 34.55 7.72
N PRO A 351 5.63 33.43 7.62
CA PRO A 351 5.95 32.26 6.82
C PRO A 351 5.70 32.51 5.31
N MET A 352 6.66 32.07 4.47
CA MET A 352 6.49 32.10 3.01
C MET A 352 6.18 30.67 2.52
N ARG A 353 5.00 30.49 1.91
CA ARG A 353 4.51 29.20 1.45
C ARG A 353 4.54 29.14 -0.07
N LEU A 354 5.51 28.42 -0.64
CA LEU A 354 5.68 28.22 -2.09
C LEU A 354 5.14 26.86 -2.49
N ALA A 355 4.17 26.78 -3.41
CA ALA A 355 3.58 25.54 -3.90
C ALA A 355 3.86 25.33 -5.39
N GLU A 356 4.03 24.10 -5.82
CA GLU A 356 4.25 23.74 -7.22
C GLU A 356 3.59 22.39 -7.55
N PHE A 357 2.83 22.31 -8.65
CA PHE A 357 2.62 21.05 -9.32
C PHE A 357 3.91 20.70 -10.06
N GLY A 358 4.84 20.11 -9.32
CA GLY A 358 6.21 19.87 -9.76
C GLY A 358 6.37 18.51 -10.43
N SER A 359 6.70 18.53 -11.74
CA SER A 359 7.01 17.30 -12.48
C SER A 359 8.41 16.80 -12.09
N CYS A 360 8.46 15.69 -11.38
CA CYS A 360 9.67 15.05 -10.89
C CYS A 360 9.91 13.71 -11.59
N HIS A 361 11.18 13.30 -11.69
CA HIS A 361 11.56 12.05 -12.31
C HIS A 361 12.51 11.27 -11.40
N ARG A 362 12.22 9.98 -11.19
CA ARG A 362 13.06 9.07 -10.41
C ARG A 362 13.33 7.80 -11.20
N ASN A 363 14.59 7.42 -11.27
CA ASN A 363 15.03 6.22 -11.99
C ASN A 363 14.72 4.96 -11.19
N GLU A 364 13.43 4.69 -10.99
CA GLU A 364 12.94 3.50 -10.31
C GLU A 364 13.31 2.22 -11.09
N PRO A 365 13.73 1.13 -10.42
CA PRO A 365 14.01 -0.15 -11.08
C PRO A 365 12.78 -0.67 -11.83
N SER A 366 12.98 -1.29 -13.01
CA SER A 366 11.88 -1.79 -13.83
C SER A 366 10.96 -2.77 -13.09
N GLY A 367 11.52 -3.63 -12.24
CA GLY A 367 10.76 -4.60 -11.44
C GLY A 367 9.90 -3.99 -10.32
N ALA A 368 10.11 -2.71 -9.98
CA ALA A 368 9.34 -2.01 -8.97
C ALA A 368 8.16 -1.21 -9.56
N LEU A 369 8.09 -1.05 -10.88
CA LEU A 369 7.03 -0.29 -11.54
C LEU A 369 5.68 -0.99 -11.42
N HIS A 370 4.63 -0.23 -11.09
CA HIS A 370 3.29 -0.78 -10.90
C HIS A 370 2.20 0.22 -11.29
N GLY A 371 1.78 0.21 -12.55
CA GLY A 371 0.72 1.09 -13.07
C GLY A 371 0.95 2.57 -12.69
N LEU A 372 -0.07 3.22 -12.12
CA LEU A 372 0.02 4.58 -11.58
C LEU A 372 0.62 4.63 -10.17
N MET A 373 0.69 3.49 -9.45
CA MET A 373 1.10 3.45 -8.04
C MET A 373 2.60 3.66 -7.86
N ARG A 374 3.43 3.23 -8.82
CA ARG A 374 4.87 3.45 -8.83
C ARG A 374 5.37 3.69 -10.23
N VAL A 375 5.72 4.93 -10.50
CA VAL A 375 6.09 5.48 -11.82
C VAL A 375 7.49 6.10 -11.76
N ARG A 376 8.07 6.40 -12.93
CA ARG A 376 9.35 7.12 -13.06
C ARG A 376 9.16 8.63 -13.25
N ALA A 377 8.07 9.04 -13.90
CA ALA A 377 7.68 10.45 -14.02
C ALA A 377 6.39 10.68 -13.27
N PHE A 378 6.36 11.66 -12.38
CA PHE A 378 5.20 11.97 -11.55
C PHE A 378 5.15 13.46 -11.23
N THR A 379 3.95 13.94 -10.97
CA THR A 379 3.71 15.33 -10.56
C THR A 379 3.28 15.37 -9.11
N GLN A 380 4.02 16.11 -8.27
CA GLN A 380 3.68 16.30 -6.86
C GLN A 380 2.88 17.59 -6.66
N ASP A 381 1.93 17.56 -5.74
CA ASP A 381 1.31 18.75 -5.13
C ASP A 381 2.23 19.31 -4.04
N ASP A 382 3.45 19.57 -4.41
CA ASP A 382 4.56 19.88 -3.51
C ASP A 382 4.53 21.32 -3.02
N ALA A 383 4.88 21.55 -1.77
CA ALA A 383 5.13 22.90 -1.28
C ALA A 383 6.22 22.92 -0.22
N HIS A 384 6.87 24.09 -0.14
CA HIS A 384 7.89 24.39 0.83
C HIS A 384 7.52 25.65 1.59
N ILE A 385 7.48 25.52 2.93
CA ILE A 385 7.16 26.62 3.82
C ILE A 385 8.47 27.08 4.48
N PHE A 386 8.89 28.28 4.19
CA PHE A 386 10.01 28.91 4.85
C PHE A 386 9.47 29.70 6.04
N CYS A 387 9.93 29.37 7.24
CA CYS A 387 9.39 29.95 8.46
C CYS A 387 10.47 30.14 9.53
N THR A 388 10.17 30.88 10.58
CA THR A 388 10.98 30.92 11.80
C THR A 388 10.70 29.67 12.65
N GLU A 389 11.58 29.36 13.59
CA GLU A 389 11.36 28.23 14.52
C GLU A 389 10.08 28.37 15.32
N GLY A 390 9.72 29.60 15.74
CA GLY A 390 8.49 29.87 16.49
C GLY A 390 7.20 29.63 15.69
N GLN A 391 7.29 29.60 14.35
CA GLN A 391 6.15 29.38 13.46
C GLN A 391 5.90 27.90 13.14
N ILE A 392 6.87 27.01 13.39
CA ILE A 392 6.80 25.57 12.98
C ILE A 392 5.47 24.94 13.43
N GLN A 393 5.13 25.06 14.70
CA GLN A 393 3.98 24.38 15.27
C GLN A 393 2.65 24.85 14.66
N GLY A 394 2.53 26.16 14.40
CA GLY A 394 1.37 26.73 13.71
C GLY A 394 1.23 26.21 12.28
N GLU A 395 2.35 26.22 11.52
CA GLU A 395 2.37 25.78 10.12
C GLU A 395 2.05 24.28 9.98
N VAL A 396 2.59 23.44 10.85
CA VAL A 396 2.28 22.00 10.87
C VAL A 396 0.80 21.77 11.20
N SER A 397 0.25 22.51 12.18
CA SER A 397 -1.16 22.40 12.55
C SER A 397 -2.11 22.84 11.42
N ASP A 398 -1.80 23.93 10.74
CA ASP A 398 -2.58 24.41 9.59
C ASP A 398 -2.52 23.42 8.41
N PHE A 399 -1.35 22.86 8.16
CA PHE A 399 -1.20 21.80 7.17
C PHE A 399 -2.05 20.57 7.50
N ILE A 400 -2.04 20.09 8.75
CA ILE A 400 -2.84 18.93 9.18
C ILE A 400 -4.32 19.16 8.93
N LYS A 401 -4.85 20.35 9.28
CA LYS A 401 -6.26 20.71 9.05
C LYS A 401 -6.61 20.74 7.56
N MET A 402 -5.74 21.34 6.74
CA MET A 402 -5.90 21.38 5.29
C MET A 402 -5.93 19.96 4.70
N LEU A 403 -4.98 19.11 5.10
CA LEU A 403 -4.88 17.73 4.65
C LEU A 403 -6.13 16.91 5.01
N GLN A 404 -6.59 17.00 6.24
CA GLN A 404 -7.81 16.30 6.70
C GLN A 404 -9.04 16.73 5.89
N GLY A 405 -9.19 18.04 5.62
CA GLY A 405 -10.27 18.57 4.79
C GLY A 405 -10.21 18.05 3.35
N VAL A 406 -9.01 18.02 2.76
CA VAL A 406 -8.81 17.46 1.40
C VAL A 406 -9.18 15.98 1.37
N TYR A 407 -8.71 15.18 2.30
CA TYR A 407 -9.02 13.75 2.31
C TYR A 407 -10.51 13.47 2.51
N ALA A 408 -11.19 14.22 3.38
CA ALA A 408 -12.63 14.11 3.56
C ALA A 408 -13.40 14.45 2.28
N ASP A 409 -13.01 15.51 1.55
CA ASP A 409 -13.63 15.90 0.28
C ASP A 409 -13.47 14.82 -0.82
N PHE A 410 -12.38 14.02 -0.75
CA PHE A 410 -12.16 12.86 -1.63
C PHE A 410 -12.70 11.53 -1.06
N GLY A 411 -13.41 11.54 0.07
CA GLY A 411 -14.07 10.37 0.65
C GLY A 411 -13.20 9.49 1.55
N PHE A 412 -12.02 9.96 1.96
CA PHE A 412 -11.13 9.25 2.88
C PHE A 412 -11.26 9.80 4.31
N ASN A 413 -11.95 9.05 5.17
CA ASN A 413 -12.19 9.43 6.57
C ASN A 413 -11.30 8.66 7.58
N ASP A 414 -10.65 7.58 7.15
CA ASP A 414 -9.77 6.75 7.98
C ASP A 414 -8.32 6.96 7.53
N VAL A 415 -7.58 7.73 8.34
CA VAL A 415 -6.20 8.13 8.04
C VAL A 415 -5.28 7.70 9.18
N LEU A 416 -4.30 6.88 8.88
CA LEU A 416 -3.27 6.48 9.83
C LEU A 416 -2.12 7.48 9.78
N VAL A 417 -1.60 7.84 10.95
CA VAL A 417 -0.52 8.81 11.10
C VAL A 417 0.71 8.12 11.69
N LYS A 418 1.88 8.41 11.11
CA LYS A 418 3.15 7.87 11.56
C LYS A 418 4.18 8.99 11.69
N LEU A 419 5.05 8.89 12.69
CA LEU A 419 6.20 9.78 12.87
C LEU A 419 7.48 9.00 12.60
N SER A 420 8.16 9.33 11.51
CA SER A 420 9.41 8.69 11.08
C SER A 420 10.60 9.52 11.52
N THR A 421 11.48 8.91 12.32
CA THR A 421 12.63 9.57 12.93
C THR A 421 13.91 9.33 12.14
N ARG A 422 15.03 9.85 12.65
CA ARG A 422 16.34 9.90 11.98
C ARG A 422 16.84 8.54 11.46
N PRO A 423 17.28 8.46 10.18
CA PRO A 423 17.96 7.30 9.64
C PRO A 423 19.46 7.31 10.02
N ASP A 424 20.14 6.15 9.85
CA ASP A 424 21.57 6.03 10.08
C ASP A 424 22.37 6.98 9.17
N LYS A 425 22.00 7.05 7.89
CA LYS A 425 22.61 7.93 6.89
C LYS A 425 21.83 9.24 6.82
N ARG A 426 22.38 10.32 7.39
CA ARG A 426 21.71 11.62 7.47
C ARG A 426 22.65 12.79 7.39
N VAL A 427 22.15 13.98 7.14
CA VAL A 427 22.84 15.26 7.24
C VAL A 427 22.37 16.00 8.50
N GLY A 428 23.20 16.92 9.00
CA GLY A 428 22.92 17.72 10.21
C GLY A 428 23.43 17.11 11.51
N SER A 429 23.36 17.88 12.59
CA SER A 429 23.79 17.47 13.93
C SER A 429 22.67 16.72 14.66
N ASP A 430 23.02 15.93 15.68
CA ASP A 430 22.04 15.23 16.52
C ASP A 430 21.11 16.20 17.23
N GLU A 431 21.62 17.38 17.65
CA GLU A 431 20.81 18.44 18.28
C GLU A 431 19.73 18.98 17.34
N SER A 432 20.05 19.16 16.03
CA SER A 432 19.06 19.61 15.04
C SER A 432 17.97 18.55 14.82
N TRP A 433 18.34 17.27 14.85
CA TRP A 433 17.41 16.16 14.74
C TRP A 433 16.53 16.03 15.99
N ASP A 434 17.10 16.12 17.20
CA ASP A 434 16.33 16.08 18.45
C ASP A 434 15.25 17.18 18.45
N LYS A 435 15.62 18.38 18.04
CA LYS A 435 14.73 19.53 17.95
C LYS A 435 13.62 19.33 16.90
N ALA A 436 13.99 18.78 15.75
CA ALA A 436 13.03 18.54 14.68
C ALA A 436 12.01 17.44 15.05
N GLU A 437 12.48 16.32 15.60
CA GLU A 437 11.63 15.22 16.04
C GLU A 437 10.68 15.66 17.16
N ALA A 438 11.17 16.38 18.16
CA ALA A 438 10.36 16.94 19.24
C ALA A 438 9.32 17.94 18.71
N GLY A 439 9.67 18.77 17.73
CA GLY A 439 8.77 19.75 17.12
C GLY A 439 7.59 19.09 16.40
N LEU A 440 7.86 18.02 15.63
CA LEU A 440 6.79 17.28 14.93
C LEU A 440 5.92 16.48 15.91
N ALA A 441 6.50 15.84 16.92
CA ALA A 441 5.76 15.14 17.96
C ALA A 441 4.82 16.09 18.72
N ALA A 442 5.32 17.25 19.16
CA ALA A 442 4.52 18.26 19.84
C ALA A 442 3.35 18.77 18.98
N ALA A 443 3.54 18.93 17.67
CA ALA A 443 2.47 19.31 16.76
C ALA A 443 1.38 18.23 16.64
N LEU A 444 1.76 16.95 16.59
CA LEU A 444 0.81 15.84 16.58
C LEU A 444 0.01 15.78 17.88
N ASP A 445 0.68 15.88 19.03
CA ASP A 445 0.04 15.86 20.35
C ASP A 445 -0.94 17.02 20.52
N GLN A 446 -0.57 18.22 20.07
CA GLN A 446 -1.42 19.42 20.13
C GLN A 446 -2.68 19.27 19.25
N ASN A 447 -2.59 18.57 18.14
CA ASN A 447 -3.74 18.28 17.27
C ASN A 447 -4.53 17.03 17.72
N GLY A 448 -4.16 16.40 18.85
CA GLY A 448 -4.84 15.22 19.40
C GLY A 448 -4.77 13.98 18.49
N LEU A 449 -3.76 13.89 17.61
CA LEU A 449 -3.59 12.79 16.69
C LEU A 449 -2.81 11.65 17.36
N LYS A 450 -3.36 10.45 17.25
CA LYS A 450 -2.62 9.23 17.59
C LYS A 450 -1.70 8.87 16.42
N TYR A 451 -0.47 8.50 16.72
CA TYR A 451 0.51 8.14 15.72
C TYR A 451 1.39 6.97 16.17
N ASP A 452 1.89 6.23 15.19
CA ASP A 452 2.90 5.19 15.39
C ASP A 452 4.28 5.74 15.12
N LEU A 453 5.25 5.41 15.99
CA LEU A 453 6.65 5.79 15.79
C LEU A 453 7.33 4.81 14.83
N GLN A 454 8.04 5.34 13.82
CA GLN A 454 8.86 4.57 12.86
C GLN A 454 10.33 5.00 12.94
N PRO A 455 11.13 4.37 13.81
CA PRO A 455 12.54 4.68 13.92
C PRO A 455 13.32 4.37 12.63
N GLY A 456 14.17 5.30 12.19
CA GLY A 456 15.03 5.09 11.03
C GLY A 456 14.42 5.40 9.66
N GLU A 457 13.13 5.71 9.58
CA GLU A 457 12.41 5.89 8.31
C GLU A 457 12.30 7.35 7.84
N GLY A 458 12.93 8.28 8.55
CA GLY A 458 13.00 9.70 8.17
C GLY A 458 13.75 9.94 6.86
N ALA A 459 13.57 11.12 6.26
CA ALA A 459 14.39 11.52 5.13
C ALA A 459 15.84 11.81 5.58
N PHE A 460 16.80 11.78 4.65
CA PHE A 460 18.20 12.03 5.02
C PHE A 460 18.44 13.46 5.58
N TYR A 461 17.54 14.39 5.34
CA TYR A 461 17.61 15.80 5.74
C TYR A 461 16.69 16.19 6.90
N GLY A 462 15.71 15.34 7.27
CA GLY A 462 14.79 15.65 8.38
C GLY A 462 13.76 14.55 8.69
N PRO A 463 13.21 14.56 9.91
CA PRO A 463 12.11 13.68 10.29
C PRO A 463 10.83 14.06 9.55
N LYS A 464 9.87 13.12 9.48
CA LYS A 464 8.61 13.32 8.76
C LYS A 464 7.41 12.76 9.50
N ILE A 465 6.27 13.43 9.34
CA ILE A 465 4.95 12.87 9.61
C ILE A 465 4.43 12.30 8.28
N GLU A 466 3.93 11.08 8.32
CA GLU A 466 3.35 10.38 7.19
C GLU A 466 1.87 10.13 7.41
N PHE A 467 1.06 10.41 6.37
CA PHE A 467 -0.38 10.17 6.38
C PHE A 467 -0.70 9.07 5.39
N THR A 468 -1.34 8.01 5.89
CA THR A 468 -1.67 6.82 5.13
C THR A 468 -3.18 6.69 5.03
N LEU A 469 -3.69 6.69 3.81
CA LEU A 469 -5.11 6.49 3.52
C LEU A 469 -5.46 5.01 3.59
N LYS A 470 -6.65 4.73 4.11
CA LYS A 470 -7.27 3.41 4.03
C LYS A 470 -8.39 3.46 3.00
N ASP A 471 -8.28 2.63 1.96
CA ASP A 471 -9.28 2.60 0.90
C ASP A 471 -10.52 1.74 1.27
N SER A 472 -11.49 1.69 0.37
CA SER A 472 -12.74 0.94 0.56
C SER A 472 -12.56 -0.58 0.70
N LEU A 473 -11.37 -1.12 0.40
CA LEU A 473 -11.01 -2.53 0.59
C LEU A 473 -10.14 -2.75 1.83
N GLY A 474 -9.87 -1.69 2.60
CA GLY A 474 -9.01 -1.73 3.78
C GLY A 474 -7.50 -1.71 3.47
N ARG A 475 -7.08 -1.47 2.21
CA ARG A 475 -5.66 -1.37 1.84
C ARG A 475 -5.11 -0.01 2.24
N LEU A 476 -3.83 0.00 2.61
CA LEU A 476 -3.13 1.17 3.12
C LEU A 476 -2.27 1.82 2.02
N TRP A 477 -2.44 3.13 1.85
CA TRP A 477 -1.73 3.93 0.86
C TRP A 477 -1.08 5.15 1.50
N GLN A 478 0.24 5.13 1.66
CA GLN A 478 0.98 6.31 2.09
C GLN A 478 0.97 7.36 0.98
N VAL A 479 0.48 8.56 1.28
CA VAL A 479 0.36 9.66 0.33
C VAL A 479 0.81 11.00 0.91
N GLY A 480 0.20 11.49 1.97
CA GLY A 480 0.55 12.78 2.58
C GLY A 480 1.82 12.72 3.42
N THR A 481 2.62 13.78 3.36
CA THR A 481 3.81 13.94 4.20
C THR A 481 4.01 15.38 4.58
N ILE A 482 4.58 15.62 5.77
CA ILE A 482 5.24 16.88 6.13
C ILE A 482 6.57 16.57 6.80
N GLN A 483 7.64 17.26 6.39
CA GLN A 483 9.01 17.02 6.81
C GLN A 483 9.60 18.31 7.32
N LEU A 484 10.29 18.26 8.44
CA LEU A 484 10.94 19.41 9.06
C LEU A 484 12.44 19.39 8.79
N ASP A 485 12.95 20.44 8.15
CA ASP A 485 14.31 20.52 7.65
C ASP A 485 15.02 21.81 8.12
N PHE A 486 16.07 21.64 8.91
CA PHE A 486 16.99 22.70 9.32
C PHE A 486 18.25 22.77 8.45
N ASN A 487 18.46 21.84 7.52
CA ASN A 487 19.74 21.61 6.86
C ASN A 487 19.80 22.20 5.44
N LEU A 488 18.78 21.92 4.60
CA LEU A 488 18.77 22.33 3.21
C LEU A 488 18.84 23.86 3.03
N PRO A 489 18.09 24.68 3.79
CA PRO A 489 18.20 26.14 3.69
C PRO A 489 19.62 26.64 3.95
N VAL A 490 20.30 26.12 4.99
CA VAL A 490 21.68 26.46 5.31
C VAL A 490 22.63 26.06 4.19
N ARG A 491 22.53 24.82 3.69
CA ARG A 491 23.39 24.29 2.61
C ARG A 491 23.26 25.08 1.31
N LEU A 492 22.07 25.60 1.03
CA LEU A 492 21.77 26.39 -0.17
C LEU A 492 21.87 27.90 0.04
N GLY A 493 22.31 28.34 1.23
CA GLY A 493 22.55 29.74 1.56
C GLY A 493 21.28 30.59 1.66
N ALA A 494 20.17 30.01 2.11
CA ALA A 494 18.94 30.74 2.36
C ALA A 494 19.05 31.56 3.65
N GLU A 495 18.79 32.86 3.56
CA GLU A 495 18.86 33.78 4.69
C GLU A 495 17.71 34.78 4.69
N PHE A 496 17.28 35.19 5.88
CA PHE A 496 16.39 36.33 6.10
C PHE A 496 16.95 37.26 7.18
N VAL A 497 16.52 38.51 7.16
CA VAL A 497 16.87 39.50 8.19
C VAL A 497 15.84 39.40 9.30
N ASP A 498 16.28 39.05 10.50
CA ASP A 498 15.43 38.93 11.68
C ASP A 498 15.15 40.29 12.35
N GLU A 499 14.32 40.31 13.39
CA GLU A 499 13.92 41.52 14.14
C GLU A 499 15.13 42.27 14.73
N ASP A 500 16.17 41.52 15.11
CA ASP A 500 17.42 42.06 15.64
C ASP A 500 18.41 42.56 14.57
N ASN A 501 17.99 42.64 13.29
CA ASN A 501 18.80 42.94 12.13
C ASN A 501 19.94 41.96 11.84
N THR A 502 19.97 40.80 12.48
CA THR A 502 20.91 39.75 12.13
C THR A 502 20.34 38.88 10.96
N ARG A 503 21.27 38.22 10.22
CA ARG A 503 20.90 37.26 9.20
C ARG A 503 20.77 35.89 9.81
N LYS A 504 19.65 35.23 9.57
CA LYS A 504 19.38 33.87 10.05
C LYS A 504 18.90 32.99 8.89
N ALA A 505 19.21 31.70 8.95
CA ALA A 505 18.63 30.73 8.03
C ALA A 505 17.17 30.42 8.44
N PRO A 506 16.23 30.36 7.49
CA PRO A 506 14.88 29.91 7.81
C PRO A 506 14.85 28.42 8.06
N VAL A 507 13.83 27.96 8.78
CA VAL A 507 13.43 26.56 8.80
C VAL A 507 12.60 26.27 7.56
N MET A 508 12.71 25.08 6.99
CA MET A 508 11.91 24.67 5.83
C MET A 508 11.05 23.46 6.18
N LEU A 509 9.75 23.56 5.88
CA LEU A 509 8.83 22.45 5.92
C LEU A 509 8.54 22.01 4.49
N HIS A 510 8.82 20.74 4.18
CA HIS A 510 8.45 20.12 2.92
C HIS A 510 7.11 19.42 3.12
N ARG A 511 6.12 19.67 2.24
CA ARG A 511 4.84 19.00 2.37
C ARG A 511 4.24 18.60 1.03
N ALA A 512 3.55 17.46 1.02
CA ALA A 512 2.64 17.03 -0.02
C ALA A 512 1.38 16.46 0.63
N ILE A 513 0.22 16.67 0.03
CA ILE A 513 -1.07 16.13 0.50
C ILE A 513 -1.44 14.90 -0.32
N LEU A 514 -1.41 15.00 -1.64
CA LEU A 514 -1.75 13.91 -2.57
C LEU A 514 -0.56 12.96 -2.80
N GLY A 515 0.66 13.43 -2.50
CA GLY A 515 1.91 12.73 -2.76
C GLY A 515 2.32 12.85 -4.23
N SER A 516 1.69 12.10 -5.14
CA SER A 516 1.74 12.34 -6.58
C SER A 516 0.36 12.24 -7.19
N MET A 517 0.12 13.03 -8.23
CA MET A 517 -1.14 13.04 -8.97
C MET A 517 -1.45 11.65 -9.55
N GLU A 518 -0.45 10.99 -10.13
CA GLU A 518 -0.58 9.66 -10.73
C GLU A 518 -1.03 8.63 -9.70
N ARG A 519 -0.31 8.55 -8.57
CA ARG A 519 -0.63 7.60 -7.49
C ARG A 519 -1.98 7.89 -6.86
N PHE A 520 -2.28 9.15 -6.60
CA PHE A 520 -3.56 9.55 -6.01
C PHE A 520 -4.74 9.24 -6.94
N ILE A 521 -4.61 9.52 -8.25
CA ILE A 521 -5.62 9.14 -9.25
C ILE A 521 -5.77 7.62 -9.31
N GLY A 522 -4.68 6.85 -9.27
CA GLY A 522 -4.73 5.40 -9.19
C GLY A 522 -5.52 4.91 -7.98
N ILE A 523 -5.27 5.49 -6.80
CA ILE A 523 -6.00 5.19 -5.56
C ILE A 523 -7.49 5.53 -5.71
N LEU A 524 -7.84 6.69 -6.29
CA LEU A 524 -9.23 7.09 -6.52
C LEU A 524 -9.97 6.16 -7.49
N ILE A 525 -9.32 5.72 -8.57
CA ILE A 525 -9.90 4.74 -9.52
C ILE A 525 -10.29 3.46 -8.76
N GLU A 526 -9.40 2.94 -7.91
CA GLU A 526 -9.63 1.72 -7.16
C GLU A 526 -10.62 1.91 -6.00
N HIS A 527 -10.53 3.02 -5.27
CA HIS A 527 -11.42 3.36 -4.17
C HIS A 527 -12.88 3.44 -4.65
N TYR A 528 -13.11 4.18 -5.72
CA TYR A 528 -14.44 4.35 -6.30
C TYR A 528 -14.84 3.24 -7.29
N ALA A 529 -13.96 2.28 -7.58
CA ALA A 529 -14.17 1.29 -8.65
C ALA A 529 -14.56 1.96 -9.99
N GLY A 530 -13.99 3.12 -10.29
CA GLY A 530 -14.31 3.95 -11.45
C GLY A 530 -15.63 4.74 -11.35
N ASN A 531 -16.39 4.59 -10.26
CA ASN A 531 -17.67 5.32 -10.05
C ASN A 531 -17.41 6.66 -9.35
N PHE A 532 -16.62 7.53 -9.95
CA PHE A 532 -16.28 8.83 -9.36
C PHE A 532 -17.51 9.63 -8.92
N PRO A 533 -17.38 10.47 -7.86
CA PRO A 533 -18.39 11.47 -7.52
C PRO A 533 -18.67 12.38 -8.73
N THR A 534 -19.85 12.94 -8.79
CA THR A 534 -20.30 13.73 -9.95
C THR A 534 -19.33 14.87 -10.28
N TRP A 535 -18.85 15.59 -9.27
CA TRP A 535 -17.91 16.70 -9.46
C TRP A 535 -16.58 16.30 -10.09
N LEU A 536 -16.16 15.06 -9.89
CA LEU A 536 -14.88 14.52 -10.36
C LEU A 536 -15.02 13.70 -11.66
N ALA A 537 -16.24 13.27 -12.01
CA ALA A 537 -16.48 12.40 -13.17
C ALA A 537 -16.07 13.10 -14.48
N PRO A 538 -15.27 12.45 -15.37
CA PRO A 538 -14.87 13.02 -16.66
C PRO A 538 -16.06 13.44 -17.54
N VAL A 539 -17.12 12.65 -17.51
CA VAL A 539 -18.43 12.94 -18.11
C VAL A 539 -19.45 12.88 -17.00
N GLN A 540 -20.12 14.00 -16.70
CA GLN A 540 -21.09 14.10 -15.61
C GLN A 540 -22.49 13.64 -16.04
N ALA A 541 -22.83 13.93 -17.29
CA ALA A 541 -24.11 13.50 -17.87
C ALA A 541 -23.96 13.21 -19.37
N VAL A 542 -24.82 12.31 -19.88
CA VAL A 542 -24.99 12.07 -21.31
C VAL A 542 -26.44 12.31 -21.70
N VAL A 543 -26.67 13.05 -22.79
CA VAL A 543 -28.01 13.28 -23.36
C VAL A 543 -28.18 12.38 -24.58
N MET A 544 -29.23 11.56 -24.56
CA MET A 544 -29.50 10.54 -25.58
C MET A 544 -30.89 10.75 -26.18
N ASN A 545 -30.98 10.82 -27.50
CA ASN A 545 -32.26 10.78 -28.22
C ASN A 545 -32.74 9.34 -28.42
N ILE A 546 -34.07 9.15 -28.45
CA ILE A 546 -34.67 7.85 -28.77
C ILE A 546 -34.70 7.63 -30.30
N THR A 547 -35.07 8.66 -31.06
CA THR A 547 -35.03 8.66 -32.52
C THR A 547 -34.40 9.95 -33.05
N ASP A 548 -34.09 10.04 -34.33
CA ASP A 548 -33.50 11.22 -34.95
C ASP A 548 -34.34 12.50 -34.80
N ALA A 549 -35.68 12.34 -34.62
CA ALA A 549 -36.57 13.47 -34.43
C ALA A 549 -36.25 14.35 -33.20
N GLN A 550 -35.62 13.79 -32.18
CA GLN A 550 -35.24 14.53 -30.95
C GLN A 550 -33.77 14.94 -30.93
N ALA A 551 -33.01 14.70 -32.01
CA ALA A 551 -31.56 14.97 -32.02
C ALA A 551 -31.25 16.46 -31.80
N GLU A 552 -32.01 17.38 -32.38
CA GLU A 552 -31.85 18.83 -32.20
C GLU A 552 -32.08 19.22 -30.74
N TYR A 553 -33.20 18.77 -30.13
CA TYR A 553 -33.48 19.03 -28.71
C TYR A 553 -32.40 18.48 -27.77
N ALA A 554 -31.91 17.24 -28.03
CA ALA A 554 -30.85 16.64 -27.27
C ALA A 554 -29.52 17.47 -27.38
N ALA A 555 -29.23 18.00 -28.56
CA ALA A 555 -28.07 18.88 -28.78
C ALA A 555 -28.22 20.21 -28.05
N GLU A 556 -29.41 20.84 -28.09
CA GLU A 556 -29.73 22.08 -27.37
C GLU A 556 -29.54 21.91 -25.85
N VAL A 557 -30.11 20.83 -25.26
CA VAL A 557 -29.97 20.50 -23.85
C VAL A 557 -28.48 20.30 -23.49
N THR A 558 -27.75 19.55 -24.32
CA THR A 558 -26.30 19.34 -24.11
C THR A 558 -25.54 20.68 -24.09
N GLN A 559 -25.86 21.58 -25.04
CA GLN A 559 -25.22 22.88 -25.14
C GLN A 559 -25.57 23.79 -23.96
N ALA A 560 -26.82 23.76 -23.51
CA ALA A 560 -27.28 24.54 -22.37
C ALA A 560 -26.55 24.12 -21.07
N LEU A 561 -26.37 22.82 -20.85
CA LEU A 561 -25.61 22.31 -19.70
C LEU A 561 -24.12 22.65 -19.80
N ARG A 562 -23.52 22.52 -20.99
CA ARG A 562 -22.10 22.92 -21.22
C ARG A 562 -21.84 24.40 -20.95
N LYS A 563 -22.75 25.29 -21.36
CA LYS A 563 -22.65 26.73 -21.08
C LYS A 563 -22.64 27.07 -19.59
N GLN A 564 -23.18 26.18 -18.76
CA GLN A 564 -23.14 26.30 -17.29
C GLN A 564 -21.91 25.62 -16.64
N GLY A 565 -20.96 25.16 -17.45
CA GLY A 565 -19.70 24.59 -16.99
C GLY A 565 -19.73 23.08 -16.73
N PHE A 566 -20.84 22.39 -17.06
CA PHE A 566 -20.89 20.93 -16.84
C PHE A 566 -20.26 20.14 -18.00
N ARG A 567 -19.64 19.02 -17.66
CA ARG A 567 -19.03 18.09 -18.62
C ARG A 567 -20.09 17.12 -19.13
N VAL A 568 -20.76 17.51 -20.19
CA VAL A 568 -21.90 16.76 -20.77
C VAL A 568 -21.59 16.40 -22.22
N VAL A 569 -21.94 15.18 -22.60
CA VAL A 569 -21.87 14.69 -23.99
C VAL A 569 -23.25 14.35 -24.51
N SER A 570 -23.43 14.38 -25.84
CA SER A 570 -24.63 13.86 -26.48
C SER A 570 -24.31 12.58 -27.21
N ASP A 571 -25.25 11.62 -27.17
CA ASP A 571 -25.22 10.41 -27.98
C ASP A 571 -26.41 10.41 -28.93
N LEU A 572 -26.18 10.94 -30.13
CA LEU A 572 -27.21 11.11 -31.19
C LEU A 572 -27.17 10.00 -32.21
N ARG A 573 -26.41 8.92 -31.98
CA ARG A 573 -26.31 7.78 -32.90
C ARG A 573 -27.69 7.13 -33.10
N ASN A 574 -27.93 6.65 -34.32
CA ASN A 574 -29.15 5.86 -34.63
C ASN A 574 -29.01 4.44 -34.10
N GLU A 575 -29.08 4.31 -32.77
CA GLU A 575 -28.97 3.06 -32.03
C GLU A 575 -30.13 2.91 -31.03
N LYS A 576 -30.48 1.67 -30.68
CA LYS A 576 -31.51 1.42 -29.67
C LYS A 576 -31.12 2.11 -28.33
N ILE A 577 -32.09 2.80 -27.73
CA ILE A 577 -31.85 3.52 -26.47
C ILE A 577 -31.29 2.62 -25.35
N THR A 578 -31.75 1.36 -25.31
CA THR A 578 -31.24 0.37 -24.33
C THR A 578 -29.75 0.05 -24.53
N TYR A 579 -29.25 0.06 -25.78
CA TYR A 579 -27.87 -0.11 -26.11
C TYR A 579 -27.03 1.10 -25.65
N LYS A 580 -27.48 2.32 -25.95
CA LYS A 580 -26.85 3.56 -25.51
C LYS A 580 -26.75 3.61 -23.97
N ILE A 581 -27.88 3.33 -23.28
CA ILE A 581 -27.91 3.29 -21.80
C ILE A 581 -26.88 2.30 -21.25
N ARG A 582 -26.78 1.10 -21.82
CA ARG A 582 -25.82 0.08 -21.38
C ARG A 582 -24.37 0.55 -21.58
N GLU A 583 -24.07 1.12 -22.74
CA GLU A 583 -22.72 1.59 -23.06
C GLU A 583 -22.26 2.69 -22.10
N HIS A 584 -23.11 3.70 -21.86
CA HIS A 584 -22.80 4.78 -20.91
C HIS A 584 -22.79 4.33 -19.44
N SER A 585 -23.57 3.28 -19.10
CA SER A 585 -23.47 2.62 -17.78
C SER A 585 -22.11 1.93 -17.60
N MET A 586 -21.57 1.29 -18.64
CA MET A 586 -20.23 0.69 -18.61
C MET A 586 -19.14 1.76 -18.47
N GLN A 587 -19.35 2.96 -19.02
CA GLN A 587 -18.47 4.12 -18.86
C GLN A 587 -18.67 4.86 -17.52
N ARG A 588 -19.51 4.33 -16.64
CA ARG A 588 -19.73 4.88 -15.28
C ARG A 588 -20.26 6.31 -15.24
N VAL A 589 -20.93 6.77 -16.30
CA VAL A 589 -21.49 8.13 -16.36
C VAL A 589 -22.52 8.32 -15.24
N PRO A 590 -22.41 9.37 -14.39
CA PRO A 590 -23.30 9.59 -13.24
C PRO A 590 -24.77 9.75 -13.61
N PHE A 591 -25.06 10.54 -14.66
CA PHE A 591 -26.43 10.79 -15.11
C PHE A 591 -26.62 10.50 -16.60
N GLN A 592 -27.71 9.83 -16.90
CA GLN A 592 -28.14 9.51 -18.26
C GLN A 592 -29.49 10.18 -18.51
N ILE A 593 -29.52 11.09 -19.47
CA ILE A 593 -30.70 11.87 -19.84
C ILE A 593 -31.25 11.28 -21.12
N VAL A 594 -32.49 10.81 -21.08
CA VAL A 594 -33.19 10.28 -22.25
C VAL A 594 -34.23 11.30 -22.69
N VAL A 595 -34.25 11.63 -23.99
CA VAL A 595 -35.22 12.53 -24.57
C VAL A 595 -35.97 11.83 -25.71
N GLY A 596 -37.26 11.73 -25.53
CA GLY A 596 -38.21 11.24 -26.50
C GLY A 596 -39.19 12.36 -26.98
N ASP A 597 -40.25 12.00 -27.70
CA ASP A 597 -41.24 12.96 -28.19
C ASP A 597 -41.94 13.69 -27.04
N LYS A 598 -42.23 13.00 -25.94
CA LYS A 598 -42.87 13.58 -24.77
C LYS A 598 -41.99 14.62 -24.10
N GLU A 599 -40.72 14.28 -23.84
CA GLU A 599 -39.74 15.18 -23.23
C GLU A 599 -39.52 16.44 -24.08
N ARG A 600 -39.43 16.26 -25.42
CA ARG A 600 -39.31 17.37 -26.36
C ARG A 600 -40.53 18.30 -26.33
N GLN A 601 -41.74 17.74 -26.31
CA GLN A 601 -42.99 18.53 -26.32
C GLN A 601 -43.21 19.29 -25.01
N GLU A 602 -42.83 18.68 -23.88
CA GLU A 602 -43.01 19.27 -22.55
C GLU A 602 -41.81 20.13 -22.10
N GLY A 603 -40.70 20.14 -22.85
CA GLY A 603 -39.46 20.83 -22.47
C GLY A 603 -38.80 20.19 -21.25
N LYS A 604 -38.97 18.88 -21.05
CA LYS A 604 -38.45 18.14 -19.89
C LYS A 604 -37.35 17.16 -20.26
N LEU A 605 -36.73 16.57 -19.23
CA LEU A 605 -35.66 15.61 -19.30
C LEU A 605 -36.02 14.39 -18.46
N ALA A 606 -35.99 13.19 -19.04
CA ALA A 606 -36.10 11.94 -18.28
C ALA A 606 -34.71 11.52 -17.81
N ILE A 607 -34.50 11.44 -16.51
CA ILE A 607 -33.16 11.31 -15.90
C ILE A 607 -33.03 9.98 -15.18
N ARG A 608 -31.97 9.27 -15.50
CA ARG A 608 -31.53 8.06 -14.80
C ARG A 608 -30.19 8.31 -14.13
N LYS A 609 -30.10 7.96 -12.87
CA LYS A 609 -28.85 7.98 -12.11
C LYS A 609 -28.07 6.69 -12.33
N ARG A 610 -26.76 6.76 -12.20
CA ARG A 610 -25.89 5.59 -12.20
C ARG A 610 -26.39 4.57 -11.17
N GLY A 611 -26.40 3.28 -11.55
CA GLY A 611 -27.04 2.23 -10.75
C GLY A 611 -28.46 1.90 -11.18
N GLY A 612 -29.04 2.68 -12.10
CA GLY A 612 -30.35 2.39 -12.71
C GLY A 612 -31.54 3.05 -12.03
N GLU A 613 -31.32 3.87 -11.00
CA GLU A 613 -32.37 4.65 -10.35
C GLU A 613 -33.00 5.64 -11.35
N ASP A 614 -34.32 5.62 -11.46
CA ASP A 614 -35.08 6.54 -12.28
C ASP A 614 -35.51 7.75 -11.43
N LEU A 615 -34.98 8.92 -11.76
CA LEU A 615 -35.32 10.18 -11.09
C LEU A 615 -36.56 10.86 -11.66
N GLY A 616 -37.18 10.23 -12.65
CA GLY A 616 -38.35 10.76 -13.32
C GLY A 616 -38.04 11.91 -14.29
N GLN A 617 -39.07 12.69 -14.63
CA GLN A 617 -38.98 13.84 -15.52
C GLN A 617 -38.84 15.12 -14.73
N MET A 618 -37.89 15.99 -15.13
CA MET A 618 -37.69 17.33 -14.56
C MET A 618 -37.30 18.32 -15.65
N ASP A 619 -37.43 19.59 -15.35
CA ASP A 619 -36.91 20.65 -16.22
C ASP A 619 -35.38 20.82 -16.11
N LEU A 620 -34.82 21.56 -17.05
CA LEU A 620 -33.38 21.77 -17.12
C LEU A 620 -32.82 22.44 -15.85
N GLN A 621 -33.55 23.40 -15.25
CA GLN A 621 -33.07 24.14 -14.08
C GLN A 621 -33.05 23.25 -12.83
N ALA A 622 -34.08 22.42 -12.64
CA ALA A 622 -34.12 21.44 -11.56
C ALA A 622 -32.96 20.43 -11.67
N PHE A 623 -32.64 19.98 -12.88
CA PHE A 623 -31.51 19.09 -13.10
C PHE A 623 -30.17 19.78 -12.83
N VAL A 624 -30.01 21.03 -13.24
CA VAL A 624 -28.81 21.83 -12.94
C VAL A 624 -28.59 21.95 -11.43
N ALA A 625 -29.65 22.23 -10.67
CA ALA A 625 -29.58 22.29 -9.21
C ALA A 625 -29.08 20.97 -8.60
N LYS A 626 -29.54 19.82 -9.11
CA LYS A 626 -29.06 18.48 -8.69
C LYS A 626 -27.59 18.26 -9.03
N LEU A 627 -27.14 18.64 -10.23
CA LEU A 627 -25.73 18.53 -10.61
C LEU A 627 -24.84 19.38 -9.71
N GLN A 628 -25.30 20.58 -9.34
CA GLN A 628 -24.56 21.49 -8.44
C GLN A 628 -24.50 20.95 -7.00
N ALA A 629 -25.57 20.32 -6.53
CA ALA A 629 -25.60 19.68 -5.22
C ALA A 629 -24.75 18.39 -5.16
N GLY A 630 -24.38 17.82 -6.30
CA GLY A 630 -23.65 16.55 -6.36
C GLY A 630 -24.54 15.32 -6.10
N GLU A 631 -25.89 15.49 -6.13
CA GLU A 631 -26.89 14.46 -5.78
C GLU A 631 -27.26 13.55 -6.96
#